data_a42282db4aaeb9ffbf3d865b9a49b79d
#
_entry.id   a42282db4aaeb9ffbf3d865b9a49b79d
#
_cell.length_a   1.000
_cell.length_b   1.000
_cell.length_c   1.000
_cell.angle_alpha   90.00
_cell.angle_beta   90.00
_cell.angle_gamma   90.00
#
_symmetry.space_group_name_H-M   'P 1'
#
loop_
_entity.id
_entity.type
_entity.pdbx_description
1 polymer ?
#
loop_
_entity_poly.entity_id
_entity_poly.type
_entity_poly.pdbx_seq_one_letter_code
_entity_poly.pdbx_strand_id
1 'polypeptide(L)'
;RIRDIIQRTAELELWYTYKNEDGEIINLLDQINTTLRGILEPDSAAMATTTPTDSTWEYQFVGVDTIGTDSLGMTITEEIYDSVRVASEGDQQNDFNPLFQLLSPAFDGEQYIPGAVLGFARGVDTAKINSYFAMSQVQTIMRNRNVKFFWDANEVQNDDPTADLFYRLYAVKKTPGTDKPQLSGDHITDAFPQFDQLGNPAVGLSMDGKGADIWSDMTLTALEDG
;
A
#
# COMPACT_ATOMS: atom_id res chain seq x y z
N ARG A 1 3.42 16.32 -21.20
CA ARG A 1 2.60 15.77 -20.09
C ARG A 1 1.23 15.24 -20.58
N ILE A 2 0.43 16.03 -21.33
CA ILE A 2 -0.88 15.58 -21.88
C ILE A 2 -0.70 14.49 -22.95
N ARG A 3 0.31 14.61 -23.81
CA ARG A 3 0.60 13.63 -24.86
C ARG A 3 1.01 12.27 -24.27
N ASP A 4 1.76 12.28 -23.16
CA ASP A 4 2.19 11.05 -22.48
C ASP A 4 1.00 10.32 -21.82
N ILE A 5 0.01 11.08 -21.30
CA ILE A 5 -1.22 10.52 -20.74
C ILE A 5 -2.10 9.87 -21.81
N ILE A 6 -2.22 10.51 -22.98
CA ILE A 6 -3.03 10.00 -24.09
C ILE A 6 -2.39 8.77 -24.76
N GLN A 7 -1.07 8.62 -24.69
CA GLN A 7 -0.34 7.49 -25.27
C GLN A 7 -0.22 6.27 -24.34
N ARG A 8 -0.57 6.41 -23.05
CA ARG A 8 -0.61 5.27 -22.14
C ARG A 8 -1.94 4.57 -22.28
N THR A 9 -1.91 3.32 -22.74
CA THR A 9 -3.04 2.42 -22.65
C THR A 9 -3.25 2.10 -21.16
N ALA A 10 -4.26 2.70 -20.55
CA ALA A 10 -4.63 2.36 -19.17
C ALA A 10 -5.43 1.06 -19.20
N GLU A 11 -4.98 0.08 -18.45
CA GLU A 11 -5.70 -1.17 -18.22
C GLU A 11 -6.45 -1.05 -16.89
N LEU A 12 -7.78 -1.27 -16.90
CA LEU A 12 -8.57 -1.29 -15.69
C LEU A 12 -8.44 -2.65 -15.03
N GLU A 13 -7.99 -2.65 -13.78
CA GLU A 13 -7.87 -3.84 -12.96
C GLU A 13 -8.54 -3.61 -11.61
N LEU A 14 -9.38 -4.56 -11.17
CA LEU A 14 -10.03 -4.52 -9.87
C LEU A 14 -9.53 -5.68 -9.03
N TRP A 15 -9.02 -5.34 -7.86
CA TRP A 15 -8.33 -6.26 -6.96
C TRP A 15 -8.94 -6.22 -5.57
N TYR A 16 -8.97 -7.36 -4.88
CA TYR A 16 -9.09 -7.35 -3.43
C TYR A 16 -7.79 -6.85 -2.80
N THR A 17 -7.91 -6.02 -1.78
CA THR A 17 -6.77 -5.59 -0.98
C THR A 17 -6.64 -6.45 0.28
N TYR A 18 -5.42 -6.55 0.81
CA TYR A 18 -5.23 -6.94 2.20
C TYR A 18 -5.48 -5.73 3.09
N LYS A 19 -5.95 -5.97 4.31
CA LYS A 19 -6.01 -4.96 5.35
C LYS A 19 -4.71 -5.01 6.16
N ASN A 20 -4.23 -3.87 6.64
CA ASN A 20 -3.00 -3.80 7.43
C ASN A 20 -3.16 -4.41 8.84
N GLU A 21 -4.37 -4.64 9.31
CA GLU A 21 -4.71 -5.40 10.50
C GLU A 21 -4.66 -6.93 10.29
N ASP A 22 -4.58 -7.39 9.03
CA ASP A 22 -4.41 -8.80 8.72
C ASP A 22 -3.00 -9.24 9.12
N GLY A 23 -2.86 -10.01 10.19
CA GLY A 23 -1.59 -10.50 10.67
C GLY A 23 -0.75 -11.24 9.60
N GLU A 24 -1.40 -11.75 8.55
CA GLU A 24 -0.72 -12.40 7.43
C GLU A 24 0.14 -11.44 6.61
N ILE A 25 -0.36 -10.23 6.34
CA ILE A 25 0.39 -9.27 5.51
C ILE A 25 1.51 -8.61 6.29
N ILE A 26 1.32 -8.38 7.58
CA ILE A 26 2.34 -7.86 8.47
C ILE A 26 3.49 -8.86 8.59
N ASN A 27 3.17 -10.14 8.88
CA ASN A 27 4.15 -11.21 8.92
C ASN A 27 4.89 -11.39 7.58
N LEU A 28 4.22 -11.11 6.46
CA LEU A 28 4.86 -11.13 5.15
C LEU A 28 5.91 -10.03 5.01
N LEU A 29 5.61 -8.80 5.42
CA LEU A 29 6.58 -7.70 5.39
C LEU A 29 7.79 -7.98 6.29
N ASP A 30 7.56 -8.56 7.48
CA ASP A 30 8.63 -8.98 8.37
C ASP A 30 9.50 -10.09 7.78
N GLN A 31 8.88 -11.08 7.12
CA GLN A 31 9.60 -12.14 6.40
C GLN A 31 10.45 -11.57 5.26
N ILE A 32 9.90 -10.61 4.50
CA ILE A 32 10.63 -9.92 3.44
C ILE A 32 11.82 -9.17 4.04
N ASN A 33 11.61 -8.38 5.09
CA ASN A 33 12.67 -7.62 5.76
C ASN A 33 13.78 -8.54 6.29
N THR A 34 13.42 -9.66 6.94
CA THR A 34 14.37 -10.67 7.43
C THR A 34 15.15 -11.31 6.29
N THR A 35 14.49 -11.62 5.17
CA THR A 35 15.14 -12.18 3.99
C THR A 35 16.12 -11.19 3.37
N LEU A 36 15.73 -9.91 3.27
CA LEU A 36 16.59 -8.84 2.78
C LEU A 36 17.80 -8.63 3.68
N ARG A 37 17.62 -8.70 5.01
CA ARG A 37 18.71 -8.63 5.97
C ARG A 37 19.75 -9.73 5.70
N GLY A 38 19.30 -10.97 5.53
CA GLY A 38 20.20 -12.10 5.22
C GLY A 38 20.91 -12.01 3.87
N ILE A 39 20.31 -11.28 2.89
CA ILE A 39 20.93 -11.10 1.56
C ILE A 39 21.93 -9.94 1.54
N LEU A 40 21.59 -8.84 2.22
CA LEU A 40 22.34 -7.58 2.15
C LEU A 40 23.46 -7.51 3.20
N GLU A 41 23.32 -8.23 4.31
CA GLU A 41 24.34 -8.40 5.35
C GLU A 41 24.54 -9.89 5.71
N PRO A 42 25.13 -10.69 4.85
CA PRO A 42 25.28 -12.14 5.07
C PRO A 42 26.12 -12.48 6.33
N ASP A 43 27.02 -11.59 6.75
CA ASP A 43 27.87 -11.82 7.93
C ASP A 43 27.16 -11.51 9.26
N SER A 44 26.07 -10.71 9.24
CA SER A 44 25.27 -10.41 10.43
C SER A 44 24.25 -11.52 10.75
N ALA A 45 23.90 -12.36 9.79
CA ALA A 45 22.93 -13.44 9.96
C ALA A 45 23.43 -14.54 10.95
N ALA A 46 24.73 -14.62 11.21
CA ALA A 46 25.31 -15.55 12.18
C ALA A 46 25.11 -15.13 13.65
N MET A 47 24.69 -13.90 13.93
CA MET A 47 24.46 -13.38 15.29
C MET A 47 22.99 -13.19 15.67
N ALA A 48 22.04 -13.40 14.75
CA ALA A 48 20.62 -13.16 14.98
C ALA A 48 19.89 -14.37 15.58
N THR A 49 20.29 -14.79 16.78
CA THR A 49 19.49 -15.65 17.68
C THR A 49 19.07 -14.87 18.93
N THR A 50 18.65 -13.62 18.79
CA THR A 50 18.00 -12.91 19.89
C THR A 50 16.68 -12.32 19.40
N THR A 51 15.63 -12.66 20.11
CA THR A 51 14.26 -12.15 20.04
C THR A 51 14.27 -10.64 19.86
N PRO A 52 13.42 -10.07 18.96
CA PRO A 52 13.33 -8.62 18.83
C PRO A 52 12.73 -8.04 20.10
N THR A 53 13.53 -7.30 20.83
CA THR A 53 13.09 -6.55 22.00
C THR A 53 12.89 -5.11 21.57
N ASP A 54 11.62 -4.69 21.63
CA ASP A 54 11.12 -3.35 21.83
C ASP A 54 11.78 -2.21 21.03
N SER A 55 11.28 -1.95 19.84
CA SER A 55 11.49 -0.68 19.15
C SER A 55 10.20 0.13 19.17
N THR A 56 10.26 1.28 19.79
CA THR A 56 9.17 2.25 19.83
C THR A 56 9.16 3.07 18.54
N TRP A 57 8.01 3.17 17.91
CA TRP A 57 7.76 4.09 16.80
C TRP A 57 7.18 5.38 17.36
N GLU A 58 7.72 6.51 16.99
CA GLU A 58 7.12 7.82 17.26
C GLU A 58 6.49 8.39 16.00
N TYR A 59 5.27 8.93 16.14
CA TYR A 59 4.57 9.60 15.08
C TYR A 59 4.91 11.07 15.06
N GLN A 60 5.31 11.53 13.90
CA GLN A 60 5.43 12.94 13.65
C GLN A 60 4.28 13.36 12.73
N PHE A 61 3.46 14.30 13.18
CA PHE A 61 2.43 14.90 12.35
C PHE A 61 3.06 15.49 11.07
N VAL A 62 2.61 15.01 9.92
CA VAL A 62 3.17 15.39 8.61
C VAL A 62 2.25 16.37 7.88
N GLY A 63 0.95 16.32 8.13
CA GLY A 63 0.00 17.19 7.48
C GLY A 63 -1.45 16.77 7.66
N VAL A 64 -2.34 17.51 7.01
CA VAL A 64 -3.79 17.25 7.01
C VAL A 64 -4.23 17.10 5.57
N ASP A 65 -4.89 16.02 5.23
CA ASP A 65 -5.53 15.84 3.92
C ASP A 65 -7.00 16.26 3.97
N THR A 66 -7.46 16.91 2.92
CA THR A 66 -8.87 17.28 2.78
C THR A 66 -9.59 16.20 2.01
N ILE A 67 -10.33 15.33 2.71
CA ILE A 67 -11.05 14.20 2.10
C ILE A 67 -12.43 14.57 1.55
N GLY A 68 -12.92 15.78 1.82
CA GLY A 68 -14.20 16.25 1.28
C GLY A 68 -14.81 17.38 2.08
N THR A 69 -16.07 17.67 1.76
CA THR A 69 -16.90 18.65 2.48
C THR A 69 -18.16 17.94 2.95
N ASP A 70 -18.56 18.18 4.19
CA ASP A 70 -19.81 17.65 4.73
C ASP A 70 -21.05 18.37 4.14
N SER A 71 -22.23 17.88 4.48
CA SER A 71 -23.52 18.44 4.03
C SER A 71 -23.79 19.87 4.52
N LEU A 72 -22.96 20.40 5.40
CA LEU A 72 -23.03 21.78 5.94
C LEU A 72 -21.95 22.68 5.33
N GLY A 73 -21.15 22.17 4.40
CA GLY A 73 -20.06 22.91 3.75
C GLY A 73 -18.79 23.02 4.57
N MET A 74 -18.65 22.20 5.64
CA MET A 74 -17.43 22.14 6.44
C MET A 74 -16.46 21.14 5.83
N THR A 75 -15.19 21.52 5.74
CA THR A 75 -14.12 20.68 5.22
C THR A 75 -13.86 19.52 6.18
N ILE A 76 -13.95 18.30 5.66
CA ILE A 76 -13.55 17.09 6.37
C ILE A 76 -12.07 16.88 6.10
N THR A 77 -11.27 16.89 7.17
CA THR A 77 -9.82 16.71 7.09
C THR A 77 -9.41 15.43 7.81
N GLU A 78 -8.46 14.70 7.24
CA GLU A 78 -7.80 13.57 7.86
C GLU A 78 -6.37 13.97 8.23
N GLU A 79 -5.97 13.72 9.47
CA GLU A 79 -4.61 14.00 9.93
C GLU A 79 -3.66 12.91 9.44
N ILE A 80 -2.56 13.32 8.80
CA ILE A 80 -1.53 12.42 8.32
C ILE A 80 -0.35 12.47 9.28
N TYR A 81 0.06 11.30 9.76
CA TYR A 81 1.18 11.14 10.64
C TYR A 81 2.30 10.37 9.94
N ASP A 82 3.53 10.83 10.09
CA ASP A 82 4.72 10.07 9.70
C ASP A 82 5.25 9.29 10.92
N SER A 83 5.55 8.01 10.72
CA SER A 83 6.13 7.18 11.77
C SER A 83 7.65 7.27 11.72
N VAL A 84 8.21 7.99 12.66
CA VAL A 84 9.67 8.05 12.87
C VAL A 84 10.06 7.02 13.92
N ARG A 85 10.98 6.13 13.56
CA ARG A 85 11.53 5.19 14.53
C ARG A 85 12.47 5.91 15.48
N VAL A 86 12.09 6.01 16.75
CA VAL A 86 12.97 6.48 17.80
C VAL A 86 13.72 5.28 18.38
N ALA A 87 15.03 5.27 18.24
CA ALA A 87 15.88 4.34 18.95
C ALA A 87 15.78 4.65 20.45
N SER A 88 15.29 3.70 21.26
CA SER A 88 15.42 3.82 22.72
C SER A 88 16.91 3.93 23.07
N GLU A 89 17.26 4.90 23.90
CA GLU A 89 18.61 5.06 24.42
C GLU A 89 19.04 3.82 25.24
N GLY A 90 19.54 2.79 24.58
CA GLY A 90 19.96 1.56 25.25
C GLY A 90 20.59 0.51 24.36
N ASP A 91 20.23 0.44 23.09
CA ASP A 91 20.76 -0.60 22.21
C ASP A 91 21.42 -0.01 20.95
N GLN A 92 22.72 0.20 21.05
CA GLN A 92 23.61 0.30 19.88
C GLN A 92 23.85 -1.11 19.28
N GLN A 93 22.80 -1.90 19.08
CA GLN A 93 22.84 -3.04 18.20
C GLN A 93 22.30 -2.59 16.85
N ASN A 94 23.16 -2.67 15.88
CA ASN A 94 22.98 -2.31 14.47
C ASN A 94 21.74 -3.01 13.92
N ASP A 95 20.56 -2.43 14.12
CA ASP A 95 19.28 -2.99 13.75
C ASP A 95 19.02 -2.67 12.28
N PHE A 96 19.79 -3.38 11.42
CA PHE A 96 19.71 -3.23 9.98
C PHE A 96 18.37 -3.81 9.48
N ASN A 97 17.41 -2.93 9.23
CA ASN A 97 16.09 -3.25 8.71
C ASN A 97 15.91 -2.67 7.30
N PRO A 98 16.45 -3.34 6.27
CA PRO A 98 16.57 -2.73 4.93
C PRO A 98 15.25 -2.31 4.31
N LEU A 99 14.16 -3.02 4.59
CA LEU A 99 12.84 -2.63 4.12
C LEU A 99 12.28 -1.46 4.93
N PHE A 100 12.27 -1.58 6.26
CA PHE A 100 11.63 -0.61 7.15
C PHE A 100 12.43 0.69 7.34
N GLN A 101 13.70 0.74 6.89
CA GLN A 101 14.43 2.01 6.76
C GLN A 101 13.89 2.90 5.62
N LEU A 102 13.17 2.31 4.66
CA LEU A 102 12.64 3.00 3.48
C LEU A 102 11.12 3.03 3.45
N LEU A 103 10.46 2.08 4.09
CA LEU A 103 9.02 1.93 4.20
C LEU A 103 8.61 2.12 5.65
N SER A 104 7.88 3.19 5.91
CA SER A 104 7.24 3.44 7.20
C SER A 104 5.88 2.73 7.23
N PRO A 105 5.68 1.72 8.10
CA PRO A 105 4.36 1.07 8.21
C PRO A 105 3.29 2.07 8.67
N ALA A 106 2.02 1.81 8.31
CA ALA A 106 0.89 2.66 8.70
C ALA A 106 0.48 2.36 10.14
N PHE A 107 1.10 3.07 11.10
CA PHE A 107 0.81 2.96 12.53
C PHE A 107 0.21 4.26 13.08
N ASP A 108 -0.59 4.14 14.13
CA ASP A 108 -1.00 5.22 15.02
C ASP A 108 -0.57 4.84 16.46
N GLY A 109 0.53 5.40 16.92
CA GLY A 109 1.14 5.03 18.20
C GLY A 109 1.63 3.59 18.20
N GLU A 110 0.93 2.70 18.91
CA GLU A 110 1.27 1.27 19.01
C GLU A 110 0.39 0.38 18.12
N GLN A 111 -0.56 0.95 17.36
CA GLN A 111 -1.54 0.18 16.59
C GLN A 111 -1.48 0.54 15.12
N TYR A 112 -1.80 -0.43 14.25
CA TYR A 112 -1.99 -0.16 12.83
C TYR A 112 -3.23 0.73 12.62
N ILE A 113 -3.12 1.71 11.75
CA ILE A 113 -4.27 2.48 11.28
C ILE A 113 -5.11 1.54 10.42
N PRO A 114 -6.34 1.15 10.84
CA PRO A 114 -7.12 0.16 10.11
C PRO A 114 -7.36 0.57 8.65
N GLY A 115 -7.11 -0.34 7.72
CA GLY A 115 -7.35 -0.08 6.30
C GLY A 115 -6.44 -0.84 5.35
N ALA A 116 -6.50 -0.47 4.08
CA ALA A 116 -5.73 -1.13 3.02
C ALA A 116 -4.30 -0.58 2.85
N VAL A 117 -3.97 0.56 3.46
CA VAL A 117 -2.63 1.17 3.38
C VAL A 117 -1.69 0.40 4.29
N LEU A 118 -0.64 -0.19 3.74
CA LEU A 118 0.36 -0.93 4.51
C LEU A 118 1.44 -0.02 5.10
N GLY A 119 1.73 1.08 4.43
CA GLY A 119 2.76 2.01 4.83
C GLY A 119 3.03 3.06 3.77
N PHE A 120 4.00 3.91 4.09
CA PHE A 120 4.38 5.05 3.29
C PHE A 120 5.87 4.99 2.95
N ALA A 121 6.24 5.46 1.76
CA ALA A 121 7.64 5.65 1.40
C ALA A 121 7.83 6.94 0.63
N ARG A 122 9.01 7.55 0.79
CA ARG A 122 9.39 8.71 -0.03
C ARG A 122 9.48 8.31 -1.49
N GLY A 123 9.06 9.19 -2.38
CA GLY A 123 9.10 8.94 -3.82
C GLY A 123 10.47 8.51 -4.34
N VAL A 124 11.53 9.04 -3.76
CA VAL A 124 12.93 8.68 -4.10
C VAL A 124 13.29 7.24 -3.68
N ASP A 125 12.61 6.67 -2.69
CA ASP A 125 12.89 5.35 -2.14
C ASP A 125 12.05 4.24 -2.81
N THR A 126 10.94 4.59 -3.48
CA THR A 126 10.03 3.62 -4.11
C THR A 126 10.73 2.71 -5.11
N ALA A 127 11.66 3.25 -5.91
CA ALA A 127 12.44 2.46 -6.86
C ALA A 127 13.34 1.42 -6.16
N LYS A 128 13.91 1.78 -5.01
CA LYS A 128 14.75 0.89 -4.21
C LYS A 128 13.90 -0.22 -3.59
N ILE A 129 12.75 0.12 -3.00
CA ILE A 129 11.79 -0.86 -2.45
C ILE A 129 11.33 -1.82 -3.55
N ASN A 130 11.00 -1.32 -4.75
CA ASN A 130 10.63 -2.16 -5.89
C ASN A 130 11.76 -3.11 -6.29
N SER A 131 13.03 -2.68 -6.21
CA SER A 131 14.18 -3.56 -6.46
C SER A 131 14.28 -4.69 -5.42
N TYR A 132 13.93 -4.42 -4.17
CA TYR A 132 13.86 -5.44 -3.12
C TYR A 132 12.74 -6.44 -3.39
N PHE A 133 11.54 -5.97 -3.75
CA PHE A 133 10.44 -6.84 -4.13
C PHE A 133 10.73 -7.68 -5.38
N ALA A 134 11.61 -7.21 -6.28
CA ALA A 134 12.01 -7.94 -7.47
C ALA A 134 13.06 -9.04 -7.22
N MET A 135 13.68 -9.10 -6.04
CA MET A 135 14.64 -10.14 -5.71
C MET A 135 13.99 -11.54 -5.72
N SER A 136 14.69 -12.54 -6.26
CA SER A 136 14.12 -13.88 -6.48
C SER A 136 13.62 -14.56 -5.21
N GLN A 137 14.32 -14.36 -4.10
CA GLN A 137 13.94 -14.89 -2.78
C GLN A 137 12.64 -14.24 -2.28
N VAL A 138 12.54 -12.92 -2.41
CA VAL A 138 11.33 -12.14 -2.04
C VAL A 138 10.16 -12.52 -2.94
N GLN A 139 10.39 -12.64 -4.24
CA GLN A 139 9.38 -13.06 -5.21
C GLN A 139 8.83 -14.47 -4.90
N THR A 140 9.66 -15.36 -4.35
CA THR A 140 9.21 -16.68 -3.93
C THR A 140 8.24 -16.58 -2.74
N ILE A 141 8.55 -15.75 -1.75
CA ILE A 141 7.70 -15.51 -0.59
C ILE A 141 6.35 -14.90 -1.04
N MET A 142 6.40 -13.87 -1.88
CA MET A 142 5.20 -13.19 -2.40
C MET A 142 4.30 -14.12 -3.22
N ARG A 143 4.88 -14.98 -4.06
CA ARG A 143 4.12 -15.98 -4.84
C ARG A 143 3.39 -16.99 -3.97
N ASN A 144 4.04 -17.47 -2.91
CA ASN A 144 3.42 -18.42 -1.97
C ASN A 144 2.22 -17.84 -1.23
N ARG A 145 2.16 -16.51 -1.11
CA ARG A 145 1.05 -15.78 -0.45
C ARG A 145 0.06 -15.16 -1.43
N ASN A 146 0.24 -15.34 -2.75
CA ASN A 146 -0.58 -14.73 -3.80
C ASN A 146 -0.71 -13.19 -3.65
N VAL A 147 0.38 -12.53 -3.28
CA VAL A 147 0.44 -11.08 -3.04
C VAL A 147 1.13 -10.37 -4.19
N LYS A 148 0.66 -9.15 -4.50
CA LYS A 148 1.31 -8.17 -5.34
C LYS A 148 1.23 -6.82 -4.65
N PHE A 149 2.30 -6.02 -4.74
CA PHE A 149 2.33 -4.68 -4.17
C PHE A 149 2.13 -3.61 -5.24
N PHE A 150 1.37 -2.58 -4.89
CA PHE A 150 1.15 -1.40 -5.71
C PHE A 150 1.37 -0.13 -4.90
N TRP A 151 1.89 0.89 -5.57
CA TRP A 151 1.94 2.25 -5.05
C TRP A 151 0.71 3.02 -5.51
N ASP A 152 0.26 3.94 -4.67
CA ASP A 152 -0.71 4.94 -5.09
C ASP A 152 -0.16 5.72 -6.31
N ALA A 153 -1.05 6.09 -7.22
CA ALA A 153 -0.69 6.93 -8.36
C ALA A 153 -0.47 8.39 -7.95
N ASN A 154 -1.08 8.81 -6.84
CA ASN A 154 -0.98 10.15 -6.30
C ASN A 154 -0.08 10.15 -5.07
N GLU A 155 0.73 11.18 -4.97
CA GLU A 155 1.46 11.51 -3.76
C GLU A 155 0.50 11.87 -2.62
N VAL A 156 0.89 11.57 -1.39
CA VAL A 156 0.23 12.11 -0.21
C VAL A 156 0.45 13.61 -0.23
N GLN A 157 -0.65 14.37 -0.25
CA GLN A 157 -0.56 15.83 -0.30
C GLN A 157 0.01 16.36 1.00
N ASN A 158 1.00 17.23 0.88
CA ASN A 158 1.57 17.98 1.97
C ASN A 158 1.46 19.47 1.64
N ASP A 159 1.11 20.29 2.61
CA ASP A 159 1.00 21.75 2.44
C ASP A 159 2.36 22.42 2.22
N ASP A 160 3.46 21.75 2.53
CA ASP A 160 4.81 22.22 2.27
C ASP A 160 5.31 21.74 0.88
N PRO A 161 5.38 22.64 -0.13
CA PRO A 161 5.84 22.30 -1.46
C PRO A 161 7.34 21.91 -1.51
N THR A 162 8.07 22.05 -0.41
CA THR A 162 9.49 21.67 -0.29
C THR A 162 9.67 20.33 0.41
N ALA A 163 8.61 19.75 0.99
CA ALA A 163 8.66 18.47 1.65
C ALA A 163 8.84 17.31 0.66
N ASP A 164 9.37 16.21 1.14
CA ASP A 164 9.45 14.97 0.38
C ASP A 164 8.05 14.49 -0.01
N LEU A 165 7.90 13.99 -1.23
CA LEU A 165 6.66 13.37 -1.69
C LEU A 165 6.57 11.94 -1.17
N PHE A 166 5.49 11.61 -0.49
CA PHE A 166 5.23 10.26 0.01
C PHE A 166 4.18 9.55 -0.84
N TYR A 167 4.31 8.24 -0.94
CA TYR A 167 3.39 7.36 -1.64
C TYR A 167 2.92 6.24 -0.73
N ARG A 168 1.64 5.90 -0.83
CA ARG A 168 1.03 4.79 -0.07
C ARG A 168 1.32 3.46 -0.76
N LEU A 169 1.68 2.46 0.03
CA LEU A 169 1.85 1.07 -0.43
C LEU A 169 0.61 0.25 -0.10
N TYR A 170 0.13 -0.48 -1.10
CA TYR A 170 -0.98 -1.43 -0.97
C TYR A 170 -0.53 -2.83 -1.30
N ALA A 171 -1.12 -3.83 -0.63
CA ALA A 171 -1.03 -5.22 -1.04
C ALA A 171 -2.37 -5.68 -1.61
N VAL A 172 -2.32 -6.36 -2.75
CA VAL A 172 -3.49 -6.92 -3.40
C VAL A 172 -3.42 -8.44 -3.48
N LYS A 173 -4.60 -9.08 -3.40
CA LYS A 173 -4.76 -10.53 -3.48
C LYS A 173 -4.79 -10.94 -4.95
N LYS A 174 -3.81 -11.72 -5.41
CA LYS A 174 -3.82 -12.29 -6.76
C LYS A 174 -4.79 -13.46 -6.85
N THR A 175 -5.37 -13.66 -8.02
CA THR A 175 -6.08 -14.92 -8.30
C THR A 175 -5.08 -16.09 -8.24
N PRO A 176 -5.34 -17.14 -7.43
CA PRO A 176 -4.42 -18.25 -7.25
C PRO A 176 -3.97 -18.86 -8.59
N GLY A 177 -2.64 -19.04 -8.72
CA GLY A 177 -2.03 -19.60 -9.90
C GLY A 177 -1.89 -18.66 -11.11
N THR A 178 -2.30 -17.39 -10.96
CA THR A 178 -2.17 -16.35 -11.99
C THR A 178 -1.65 -15.04 -11.40
N ASP A 179 -1.18 -14.13 -12.25
CA ASP A 179 -0.87 -12.75 -11.86
C ASP A 179 -2.00 -11.78 -12.26
N LYS A 180 -3.22 -12.29 -12.40
CA LYS A 180 -4.36 -11.53 -12.89
C LYS A 180 -5.22 -11.00 -11.74
N PRO A 181 -5.90 -9.84 -11.97
CA PRO A 181 -6.90 -9.30 -11.06
C PRO A 181 -8.14 -10.23 -11.02
N GLN A 182 -9.01 -10.01 -10.06
CA GLN A 182 -10.31 -10.65 -10.00
C GLN A 182 -11.18 -10.23 -11.17
N LEU A 183 -11.15 -8.93 -11.50
CA LEU A 183 -11.89 -8.39 -12.65
C LEU A 183 -10.96 -7.50 -13.48
N SER A 184 -10.84 -7.77 -14.76
CA SER A 184 -10.07 -6.98 -15.73
C SER A 184 -10.96 -6.13 -16.61
N GLY A 185 -10.39 -5.12 -17.24
CA GLY A 185 -11.05 -4.27 -18.22
C GLY A 185 -11.61 -5.02 -19.46
N ASP A 186 -11.19 -6.27 -19.68
CA ASP A 186 -11.73 -7.12 -20.76
C ASP A 186 -13.26 -7.33 -20.66
N HIS A 187 -13.81 -7.21 -19.44
CA HIS A 187 -15.23 -7.33 -19.17
C HIS A 187 -15.99 -5.99 -19.18
N ILE A 188 -15.28 -4.88 -19.41
CA ILE A 188 -15.90 -3.56 -19.55
C ILE A 188 -16.32 -3.35 -20.99
N THR A 189 -17.62 -3.18 -21.22
CA THR A 189 -18.21 -2.99 -22.56
C THR A 189 -18.35 -1.53 -22.93
N ASP A 190 -18.48 -0.64 -21.94
CA ASP A 190 -18.60 0.80 -22.16
C ASP A 190 -18.14 1.59 -20.93
N ALA A 191 -17.67 2.81 -21.16
CA ALA A 191 -17.27 3.77 -20.12
C ALA A 191 -17.72 5.16 -20.54
N PHE A 192 -18.50 5.84 -19.70
CA PHE A 192 -19.08 7.14 -20.01
C PHE A 192 -18.99 8.10 -18.83
N PRO A 193 -18.84 9.40 -19.09
CA PRO A 193 -18.85 10.41 -18.05
C PRO A 193 -20.27 10.56 -17.48
N GLN A 194 -20.36 10.67 -16.16
CA GLN A 194 -21.60 10.94 -15.45
C GLN A 194 -21.32 11.82 -14.22
N PHE A 195 -22.37 12.17 -13.50
CA PHE A 195 -22.27 12.80 -12.19
C PHE A 195 -22.84 11.87 -11.13
N ASP A 196 -22.23 11.87 -9.95
CA ASP A 196 -22.75 11.15 -8.80
C ASP A 196 -23.98 11.87 -8.20
N GLN A 197 -24.55 11.31 -7.14
CA GLN A 197 -25.74 11.88 -6.48
C GLN A 197 -25.49 13.25 -5.85
N LEU A 198 -24.23 13.61 -5.60
CA LEU A 198 -23.81 14.90 -5.05
C LEU A 198 -23.41 15.91 -6.13
N GLY A 199 -23.44 15.51 -7.41
CA GLY A 199 -23.07 16.36 -8.55
C GLY A 199 -21.58 16.38 -8.87
N ASN A 200 -20.77 15.50 -8.27
CA ASN A 200 -19.35 15.39 -8.60
C ASN A 200 -19.17 14.59 -9.92
N PRO A 201 -18.13 14.93 -10.70
CA PRO A 201 -17.80 14.15 -11.89
C PRO A 201 -17.47 12.68 -11.53
N ALA A 202 -18.09 11.75 -12.24
CA ALA A 202 -17.89 10.33 -12.07
C ALA A 202 -17.78 9.64 -13.43
N VAL A 203 -17.31 8.39 -13.45
CA VAL A 203 -17.29 7.54 -14.64
C VAL A 203 -18.23 6.36 -14.43
N GLY A 204 -19.24 6.26 -15.30
CA GLY A 204 -20.10 5.09 -15.39
C GLY A 204 -19.42 3.99 -16.19
N LEU A 205 -19.49 2.75 -15.71
CA LEU A 205 -18.96 1.58 -16.40
C LEU A 205 -20.09 0.59 -16.69
N SER A 206 -20.13 0.09 -17.90
CA SER A 206 -20.99 -1.05 -18.28
C SER A 206 -20.12 -2.29 -18.42
N MET A 207 -20.67 -3.43 -18.01
CA MET A 207 -19.96 -4.71 -18.05
C MET A 207 -20.74 -5.74 -18.85
N ASP A 208 -20.04 -6.74 -19.38
CA ASP A 208 -20.70 -7.95 -19.89
C ASP A 208 -21.30 -8.77 -18.74
N GLY A 209 -22.09 -9.81 -19.07
CA GLY A 209 -22.74 -10.65 -18.05
C GLY A 209 -21.77 -11.29 -17.07
N LYS A 210 -20.60 -11.74 -17.57
CA LYS A 210 -19.56 -12.34 -16.73
C LYS A 210 -18.90 -11.31 -15.82
N GLY A 211 -18.61 -10.12 -16.33
CA GLY A 211 -18.07 -9.01 -15.53
C GLY A 211 -19.02 -8.59 -14.42
N ALA A 212 -20.32 -8.52 -14.72
CA ALA A 212 -21.36 -8.20 -13.74
C ALA A 212 -21.45 -9.26 -12.62
N ASP A 213 -21.36 -10.54 -12.96
CA ASP A 213 -21.34 -11.63 -11.96
C ASP A 213 -20.11 -11.53 -11.07
N ILE A 214 -18.90 -11.36 -11.64
CA ILE A 214 -17.67 -11.20 -10.88
C ILE A 214 -17.73 -9.96 -9.97
N TRP A 215 -18.24 -8.83 -10.49
CA TRP A 215 -18.39 -7.62 -9.71
C TRP A 215 -19.35 -7.79 -8.53
N SER A 216 -20.47 -8.48 -8.74
CA SER A 216 -21.43 -8.83 -7.70
C SER A 216 -20.76 -9.66 -6.60
N ASP A 217 -20.03 -10.70 -6.96
CA ASP A 217 -19.33 -11.56 -6.01
C ASP A 217 -18.25 -10.78 -5.24
N MET A 218 -17.50 -9.91 -5.93
CA MET A 218 -16.48 -9.07 -5.30
C MET A 218 -17.10 -8.11 -4.27
N THR A 219 -18.21 -7.48 -4.61
CA THR A 219 -18.86 -6.53 -3.69
C THR A 219 -19.50 -7.22 -2.49
N LEU A 220 -20.09 -8.41 -2.67
CA LEU A 220 -20.62 -9.22 -1.58
C LEU A 220 -19.50 -9.66 -0.64
N THR A 221 -18.42 -10.20 -1.15
CA THR A 221 -17.25 -10.61 -0.35
C THR A 221 -16.66 -9.41 0.42
N ALA A 222 -16.55 -8.25 -0.21
CA ALA A 222 -16.05 -7.05 0.45
C ALA A 222 -16.97 -6.57 1.59
N LEU A 223 -18.28 -6.81 1.50
CA LEU A 223 -19.25 -6.50 2.56
C LEU A 223 -19.17 -7.50 3.72
N GLU A 224 -18.83 -8.75 3.46
CA GLU A 224 -18.68 -9.80 4.48
C GLU A 224 -17.36 -9.65 5.26
N ASP A 225 -16.31 -9.20 4.60
CA ASP A 225 -14.97 -8.98 5.17
C ASP A 225 -14.84 -7.61 5.88
N GLY A 226 -15.77 -6.69 5.69
CA GLY A 226 -15.79 -5.32 6.22
C GLY A 226 -16.55 -5.18 7.47
#